data_7be3d8c20ca2199b16c17f21eb2f129a
#
_entry.id   7be3d8c20ca2199b16c17f21eb2f129a
#
_cell.length_a   1.000
_cell.length_b   1.000
_cell.length_c   1.000
_cell.angle_alpha   90.00
_cell.angle_beta   90.00
_cell.angle_gamma   90.00
#
_symmetry.space_group_name_H-M   'P 1'
#
loop_
_entity.id
_entity.type
_entity.pdbx_description
1 polymer ?
#
loop_
_entity_poly.entity_id
_entity_poly.type
_entity_poly.pdbx_seq_one_letter_code
_entity_poly.pdbx_strand_id
1 'polypeptide(L)'
;KATDGWMVADPHGHSLRVQHLHDPADAESVFGHPAELVDAARKSASKDQFAFRAGTSVIHGAIFPNTVLITTAPEQFGTDASGQTAFYQMRQIIPIDAHSHETVYYTLVPKDAPEDWKKKSYLFCTRQHGAASFFEADDLENFRRIDAGVSGLQGDDAPFNYDLGIGAQQGPPAPWDGPGTIWRQDFTEYNQRNFIRRYLDAMKSGEQQ
;
A
#
# COMPACT_ATOMS: atom_id res chain seq x y z
N LYS A 1 2.80 16.82 -11.74
CA LYS A 1 1.33 16.84 -11.61
C LYS A 1 1.00 16.58 -10.16
N ALA A 2 0.07 17.37 -9.58
CA ALA A 2 -0.45 17.04 -8.26
C ALA A 2 -1.15 15.69 -8.36
N THR A 3 -0.82 14.77 -7.49
CA THR A 3 -1.52 13.50 -7.37
C THR A 3 -2.66 13.69 -6.37
N ASP A 4 -3.81 13.18 -6.67
CA ASP A 4 -4.88 13.03 -5.71
C ASP A 4 -4.77 11.64 -5.09
N GLY A 5 -5.07 11.51 -3.82
CA GLY A 5 -4.94 10.24 -3.15
C GLY A 5 -6.00 10.05 -2.09
N TRP A 6 -6.18 8.82 -1.70
CA TRP A 6 -7.13 8.44 -0.68
C TRP A 6 -6.44 7.59 0.38
N MET A 7 -6.82 7.83 1.61
CA MET A 7 -6.45 7.02 2.74
C MET A 7 -7.67 6.34 3.32
N VAL A 8 -7.55 5.05 3.58
CA VAL A 8 -8.58 4.24 4.22
C VAL A 8 -7.98 3.58 5.44
N ALA A 9 -8.67 3.60 6.55
CA ALA A 9 -8.27 2.85 7.73
C ALA A 9 -9.48 2.37 8.52
N ASP A 10 -9.32 1.27 9.22
CA ASP A 10 -10.34 0.69 10.08
C ASP A 10 -9.87 0.58 11.56
N PRO A 11 -10.77 0.36 12.50
CA PRO A 11 -10.43 0.26 13.92
C PRO A 11 -9.51 -0.93 14.27
N HIS A 12 -9.39 -1.91 13.39
CA HIS A 12 -8.53 -3.09 13.59
C HIS A 12 -7.06 -2.83 13.22
N GLY A 13 -6.73 -1.61 12.77
CA GLY A 13 -5.38 -1.22 12.39
C GLY A 13 -5.04 -1.48 10.93
N HIS A 14 -6.00 -2.01 10.15
CA HIS A 14 -5.81 -2.18 8.72
C HIS A 14 -5.92 -0.84 8.01
N SER A 15 -5.18 -0.69 6.93
CA SER A 15 -5.18 0.57 6.18
C SER A 15 -4.79 0.38 4.72
N LEU A 16 -5.25 1.33 3.90
CA LEU A 16 -4.84 1.47 2.51
C LEU A 16 -4.48 2.93 2.23
N ARG A 17 -3.43 3.13 1.47
CA ARG A 17 -3.12 4.38 0.80
C ARG A 17 -3.24 4.15 -0.69
N VAL A 18 -4.02 4.98 -1.36
CA VAL A 18 -4.27 4.89 -2.79
C VAL A 18 -3.85 6.19 -3.44
N GLN A 19 -3.10 6.10 -4.53
CA GLN A 19 -2.68 7.23 -5.33
C GLN A 19 -3.31 7.15 -6.72
N HIS A 20 -4.00 8.21 -7.12
CA HIS A 20 -4.63 8.30 -8.44
C HIS A 20 -3.79 9.14 -9.40
N LEU A 21 -3.83 8.79 -10.66
CA LEU A 21 -3.37 9.66 -11.74
C LEU A 21 -4.52 10.55 -12.20
N HIS A 22 -4.20 11.80 -12.45
CA HIS A 22 -5.20 12.79 -12.89
C HIS A 22 -5.38 12.77 -14.42
N ASP A 23 -5.75 11.64 -15.00
CA ASP A 23 -6.22 11.59 -16.35
C ASP A 23 -7.71 11.18 -16.37
N PRO A 24 -8.62 12.01 -16.92
CA PRO A 24 -10.03 11.63 -17.01
C PRO A 24 -10.30 10.35 -17.79
N ALA A 25 -9.42 10.00 -18.74
CA ALA A 25 -9.49 8.73 -19.44
C ALA A 25 -9.24 7.51 -18.52
N ASP A 26 -8.61 7.75 -17.39
CA ASP A 26 -8.24 6.70 -16.44
C ASP A 26 -9.36 6.37 -15.45
N ALA A 27 -10.36 7.26 -15.34
CA ALA A 27 -11.47 7.08 -14.41
C ALA A 27 -12.33 5.84 -14.69
N GLU A 28 -12.25 5.29 -15.89
CA GLU A 28 -12.98 4.08 -16.29
C GLU A 28 -12.06 2.85 -16.50
N SER A 29 -10.75 3.04 -16.37
CA SER A 29 -9.75 1.99 -16.54
C SER A 29 -9.17 1.55 -15.19
N VAL A 30 -8.55 0.38 -15.20
CA VAL A 30 -7.69 -0.08 -14.12
C VAL A 30 -6.33 -0.37 -14.73
N PHE A 31 -5.38 0.52 -14.45
CA PHE A 31 -4.08 0.53 -15.09
C PHE A 31 -3.38 -0.81 -15.12
N GLY A 32 -2.82 -1.12 -16.29
CA GLY A 32 -2.00 -2.30 -16.49
C GLY A 32 -2.73 -3.64 -16.36
N HIS A 33 -4.07 -3.62 -16.33
CA HIS A 33 -4.88 -4.84 -16.28
C HIS A 33 -5.49 -5.16 -17.65
N PRO A 34 -5.63 -6.45 -18.01
CA PRO A 34 -6.38 -6.85 -19.18
C PRO A 34 -7.85 -6.43 -19.08
N ALA A 35 -8.46 -6.12 -20.22
CA ALA A 35 -9.85 -5.67 -20.29
C ALA A 35 -10.82 -6.65 -19.63
N GLU A 36 -10.58 -7.95 -19.78
CA GLU A 36 -11.41 -9.01 -19.22
C GLU A 36 -11.45 -8.95 -17.68
N LEU A 37 -10.33 -8.64 -17.05
CA LEU A 37 -10.25 -8.49 -15.60
C LEU A 37 -10.91 -7.19 -15.14
N VAL A 38 -10.77 -6.10 -15.91
CA VAL A 38 -11.45 -4.82 -15.62
C VAL A 38 -12.96 -5.01 -15.70
N ASP A 39 -13.46 -5.70 -16.72
CA ASP A 39 -14.88 -5.99 -16.88
C ASP A 39 -15.42 -6.90 -15.77
N ALA A 40 -14.65 -7.90 -15.34
CA ALA A 40 -15.01 -8.76 -14.23
C ALA A 40 -15.06 -7.97 -12.91
N ALA A 41 -14.09 -7.10 -12.66
CA ALA A 41 -14.08 -6.23 -11.49
C ALA A 41 -15.26 -5.26 -11.48
N ARG A 42 -15.60 -4.65 -12.63
CA ARG A 42 -16.75 -3.76 -12.79
C ARG A 42 -18.08 -4.44 -12.48
N LYS A 43 -18.21 -5.73 -12.80
CA LYS A 43 -19.42 -6.53 -12.53
C LYS A 43 -19.53 -7.00 -11.09
N SER A 44 -18.42 -7.23 -10.42
CA SER A 44 -18.38 -7.82 -9.08
C SER A 44 -18.27 -6.80 -7.94
N ALA A 45 -17.65 -5.64 -8.20
CA ALA A 45 -17.50 -4.57 -7.21
C ALA A 45 -18.71 -3.64 -7.22
N SER A 46 -18.98 -2.97 -6.09
CA SER A 46 -19.91 -1.85 -6.07
C SER A 46 -19.38 -0.69 -6.92
N LYS A 47 -20.23 0.29 -7.23
CA LYS A 47 -19.83 1.49 -7.96
C LYS A 47 -18.71 2.24 -7.25
N ASP A 48 -18.80 2.37 -5.92
CA ASP A 48 -17.81 3.08 -5.12
C ASP A 48 -16.48 2.34 -5.03
N GLN A 49 -16.52 1.02 -4.86
CA GLN A 49 -15.33 0.17 -4.87
C GLN A 49 -14.62 0.20 -6.24
N PHE A 50 -15.37 0.15 -7.32
CA PHE A 50 -14.79 0.26 -8.65
C PHE A 50 -14.18 1.64 -8.89
N ALA A 51 -14.89 2.72 -8.53
CA ALA A 51 -14.39 4.09 -8.66
C ALA A 51 -13.12 4.32 -7.80
N PHE A 52 -13.04 3.70 -6.62
CA PHE A 52 -11.85 3.73 -5.78
C PHE A 52 -10.64 3.08 -6.47
N ARG A 53 -10.86 1.99 -7.21
CA ARG A 53 -9.80 1.25 -7.89
C ARG A 53 -9.47 1.84 -9.27
N ALA A 54 -10.44 2.42 -9.94
CA ALA A 54 -10.25 3.01 -11.27
C ALA A 54 -9.31 4.22 -11.20
N GLY A 55 -8.45 4.38 -12.20
CA GLY A 55 -7.45 5.45 -12.22
C GLY A 55 -6.33 5.32 -11.18
N THR A 56 -6.30 4.24 -10.41
CA THR A 56 -5.30 4.04 -9.37
C THR A 56 -3.97 3.58 -9.95
N SER A 57 -2.91 4.32 -9.63
CA SER A 57 -1.54 3.95 -10.01
C SER A 57 -0.85 3.11 -8.95
N VAL A 58 -1.08 3.42 -7.67
CA VAL A 58 -0.43 2.74 -6.55
C VAL A 58 -1.42 2.49 -5.43
N ILE A 59 -1.36 1.31 -4.86
CA ILE A 59 -1.98 1.00 -3.58
C ILE A 59 -0.90 0.45 -2.65
N HIS A 60 -0.75 1.08 -1.50
CA HIS A 60 -0.01 0.52 -0.38
C HIS A 60 -0.98 0.21 0.74
N GLY A 61 -0.97 -1.01 1.23
CA GLY A 61 -1.86 -1.46 2.28
C GLY A 61 -1.11 -2.10 3.43
N ALA A 62 -1.69 -2.00 4.61
CA ALA A 62 -1.25 -2.73 5.78
C ALA A 62 -2.42 -3.53 6.35
N ILE A 63 -2.21 -4.81 6.55
CA ILE A 63 -3.09 -5.67 7.34
C ILE A 63 -2.37 -5.91 8.66
N PHE A 64 -2.89 -5.29 9.72
CA PHE A 64 -2.34 -5.43 11.06
C PHE A 64 -2.28 -6.91 11.48
N PRO A 65 -1.20 -7.38 12.11
CA PRO A 65 -0.07 -6.58 12.60
C PRO A 65 1.12 -6.52 11.63
N ASN A 66 1.27 -7.41 10.66
CA ASN A 66 2.56 -7.67 10.03
C ASN A 66 2.50 -7.96 8.52
N THR A 67 1.39 -7.67 7.88
CA THR A 67 1.24 -7.94 6.44
C THR A 67 1.12 -6.64 5.66
N VAL A 68 1.89 -6.50 4.60
CA VAL A 68 1.88 -5.36 3.69
C VAL A 68 1.39 -5.80 2.32
N LEU A 69 0.55 -4.99 1.71
CA LEU A 69 0.07 -5.17 0.35
C LEU A 69 0.62 -4.04 -0.52
N ILE A 70 1.18 -4.39 -1.67
CA ILE A 70 1.69 -3.43 -2.64
C ILE A 70 1.12 -3.79 -4.01
N THR A 71 0.52 -2.80 -4.65
CA THR A 71 0.22 -2.87 -6.07
C THR A 71 0.66 -1.59 -6.73
N THR A 72 1.19 -1.67 -7.93
CA THR A 72 1.56 -0.49 -8.70
C THR A 72 1.30 -0.71 -10.17
N ALA A 73 1.13 0.39 -10.88
CA ALA A 73 1.04 0.42 -12.33
C ALA A 73 2.34 1.01 -12.93
N PRO A 74 2.70 0.61 -14.14
CA PRO A 74 3.99 0.91 -14.75
C PRO A 74 4.29 2.39 -14.95
N GLU A 75 3.29 3.22 -15.17
CA GLU A 75 3.45 4.64 -15.49
C GLU A 75 4.21 5.45 -14.42
N GLN A 76 4.25 4.95 -13.21
CA GLN A 76 4.98 5.59 -12.13
C GLN A 76 6.50 5.56 -12.34
N PHE A 77 6.99 4.64 -13.16
CA PHE A 77 8.42 4.38 -13.34
C PHE A 77 8.95 4.71 -14.73
N GLY A 78 8.19 5.44 -15.55
CA GLY A 78 8.67 5.93 -16.84
C GLY A 78 8.90 4.85 -17.90
N THR A 79 8.26 3.69 -17.78
CA THR A 79 8.30 2.67 -18.80
C THR A 79 7.41 3.06 -19.99
N ASP A 80 7.85 2.71 -21.19
CA ASP A 80 7.06 2.95 -22.39
C ASP A 80 5.68 2.27 -22.29
N ALA A 81 4.68 2.88 -22.91
CA ALA A 81 3.30 2.41 -22.89
C ALA A 81 3.11 0.97 -23.43
N SER A 82 4.13 0.38 -24.07
CA SER A 82 4.08 -0.96 -24.65
C SER A 82 4.21 -2.10 -23.63
N GLY A 83 4.59 -1.77 -22.37
CA GLY A 83 4.85 -2.75 -21.32
C GLY A 83 3.99 -2.59 -20.06
N GLN A 84 2.91 -1.84 -20.13
CA GLN A 84 2.05 -1.58 -18.96
C GLN A 84 1.48 -2.88 -18.39
N THR A 85 1.87 -3.20 -17.17
CA THR A 85 1.44 -4.40 -16.46
C THR A 85 1.39 -4.10 -14.98
N ALA A 86 0.21 -4.22 -14.37
CA ALA A 86 0.11 -4.12 -12.93
C ALA A 86 0.73 -5.36 -12.26
N PHE A 87 1.14 -5.22 -11.02
CA PHE A 87 1.51 -6.35 -10.18
C PHE A 87 0.87 -6.24 -8.81
N TYR A 88 0.82 -7.37 -8.13
CA TYR A 88 0.36 -7.49 -6.76
C TYR A 88 1.43 -8.22 -5.95
N GLN A 89 1.84 -7.61 -4.84
CA GLN A 89 2.73 -8.23 -3.89
C GLN A 89 2.13 -8.19 -2.50
N MET A 90 2.23 -9.29 -1.80
CA MET A 90 1.99 -9.36 -0.37
C MET A 90 3.32 -9.65 0.32
N ARG A 91 3.59 -8.95 1.41
CA ARG A 91 4.75 -9.16 2.26
C ARG A 91 4.30 -9.51 3.65
N GLN A 92 4.86 -10.54 4.20
CA GLN A 92 4.67 -10.89 5.61
C GLN A 92 5.97 -10.63 6.36
N ILE A 93 5.90 -9.78 7.37
CA ILE A 93 7.03 -9.43 8.22
C ILE A 93 6.96 -10.31 9.45
N ILE A 94 7.94 -11.19 9.62
CA ILE A 94 8.01 -12.15 10.72
C ILE A 94 9.11 -11.68 11.67
N PRO A 95 8.77 -11.15 12.86
CA PRO A 95 9.76 -10.71 13.82
C PRO A 95 10.55 -11.90 14.37
N ILE A 96 11.87 -11.75 14.47
CA ILE A 96 12.78 -12.73 15.08
C ILE A 96 13.19 -12.23 16.47
N ASP A 97 13.63 -10.98 16.55
CA ASP A 97 13.99 -10.30 17.79
C ASP A 97 13.76 -8.78 17.67
N ALA A 98 14.25 -7.99 18.62
CA ALA A 98 14.04 -6.55 18.63
C ALA A 98 14.71 -5.81 17.45
N HIS A 99 15.70 -6.40 16.80
CA HIS A 99 16.52 -5.78 15.75
C HIS A 99 16.50 -6.55 14.43
N SER A 100 15.80 -7.67 14.37
CA SER A 100 15.78 -8.50 13.18
C SER A 100 14.41 -9.09 12.87
N HIS A 101 14.11 -9.21 11.60
CA HIS A 101 12.92 -9.87 11.08
C HIS A 101 13.21 -10.56 9.75
N GLU A 102 12.37 -11.50 9.41
CA GLU A 102 12.30 -12.10 8.09
C GLU A 102 11.14 -11.50 7.32
N THR A 103 11.35 -11.17 6.05
CA THR A 103 10.26 -10.74 5.16
C THR A 103 10.03 -11.77 4.07
N VAL A 104 8.83 -12.34 4.06
CA VAL A 104 8.39 -13.29 3.02
C VAL A 104 7.58 -12.54 1.96
N TYR A 105 8.00 -12.66 0.71
CA TYR A 105 7.40 -11.99 -0.44
C TYR A 105 6.54 -12.97 -1.23
N TYR A 106 5.30 -12.61 -1.47
CA TYR A 106 4.36 -13.34 -2.32
C TYR A 106 3.98 -12.46 -3.51
N THR A 107 4.35 -12.86 -4.71
CA THR A 107 3.82 -12.25 -5.93
C THR A 107 2.49 -12.91 -6.26
N LEU A 108 1.44 -12.13 -6.31
CA LEU A 108 0.08 -12.59 -6.58
C LEU A 108 -0.30 -12.25 -8.02
N VAL A 109 -0.98 -13.17 -8.68
CA VAL A 109 -1.55 -12.95 -10.02
C VAL A 109 -3.01 -13.39 -10.04
N PRO A 110 -3.92 -12.65 -10.68
CA PRO A 110 -5.31 -13.06 -10.81
C PRO A 110 -5.42 -14.41 -11.53
N LYS A 111 -6.21 -15.32 -10.97
CA LYS A 111 -6.34 -16.69 -11.50
C LYS A 111 -6.77 -16.72 -12.96
N ASP A 112 -7.70 -15.85 -13.32
CA ASP A 112 -8.34 -15.82 -14.63
C ASP A 112 -7.65 -14.86 -15.63
N ALA A 113 -6.48 -14.31 -15.26
CA ALA A 113 -5.70 -13.47 -16.17
C ALA A 113 -5.06 -14.32 -17.30
N PRO A 114 -4.84 -13.74 -18.50
CA PRO A 114 -4.07 -14.37 -19.56
C PRO A 114 -2.65 -14.76 -19.09
N GLU A 115 -2.16 -15.91 -19.54
CA GLU A 115 -0.87 -16.46 -19.09
C GLU A 115 0.33 -15.56 -19.43
N ASP A 116 0.31 -14.90 -20.57
CA ASP A 116 1.33 -13.94 -20.96
C ASP A 116 1.33 -12.70 -20.06
N TRP A 117 0.16 -12.23 -19.63
CA TRP A 117 0.03 -11.16 -18.67
C TRP A 117 0.53 -11.59 -17.29
N LYS A 118 0.17 -12.76 -16.79
CA LYS A 118 0.67 -13.30 -15.52
C LYS A 118 2.19 -13.33 -15.49
N LYS A 119 2.81 -13.81 -16.56
CA LYS A 119 4.27 -13.85 -16.70
C LYS A 119 4.89 -12.46 -16.68
N LYS A 120 4.33 -11.50 -17.41
CA LYS A 120 4.79 -10.10 -17.40
C LYS A 120 4.65 -9.47 -16.02
N SER A 121 3.51 -9.65 -15.37
CA SER A 121 3.23 -9.15 -14.03
C SER A 121 4.23 -9.70 -13.00
N TYR A 122 4.47 -11.00 -13.03
CA TYR A 122 5.48 -11.65 -12.16
C TYR A 122 6.88 -11.09 -12.38
N LEU A 123 7.33 -11.00 -13.63
CA LEU A 123 8.66 -10.48 -13.96
C LEU A 123 8.80 -9.00 -13.57
N PHE A 124 7.75 -8.22 -13.77
CA PHE A 124 7.75 -6.81 -13.39
C PHE A 124 7.83 -6.64 -11.87
N CYS A 125 7.02 -7.40 -11.12
CA CYS A 125 7.09 -7.43 -9.65
C CYS A 125 8.49 -7.79 -9.16
N THR A 126 9.08 -8.84 -9.70
CA THR A 126 10.42 -9.31 -9.30
C THR A 126 11.50 -8.26 -9.57
N ARG A 127 11.41 -7.53 -10.67
CA ARG A 127 12.37 -6.47 -11.01
C ARG A 127 12.24 -5.25 -10.10
N GLN A 128 11.03 -4.90 -9.69
CA GLN A 128 10.78 -3.71 -8.90
C GLN A 128 10.93 -3.97 -7.39
N HIS A 129 10.42 -5.09 -6.92
CA HIS A 129 10.29 -5.42 -5.50
C HIS A 129 10.74 -6.85 -5.16
N GLY A 130 11.63 -7.44 -5.93
CA GLY A 130 12.31 -8.68 -5.53
C GLY A 130 13.43 -8.40 -4.53
N ALA A 131 13.91 -9.41 -3.82
CA ALA A 131 14.91 -9.27 -2.75
C ALA A 131 16.23 -8.57 -3.17
N ALA A 132 16.56 -8.57 -4.45
CA ALA A 132 17.74 -7.89 -5.01
C ALA A 132 17.34 -6.78 -6.02
N SER A 133 16.14 -6.22 -5.84
CA SER A 133 15.61 -5.21 -6.74
C SER A 133 16.09 -3.81 -6.38
N PHE A 134 15.80 -2.88 -7.28
CA PHE A 134 16.17 -1.48 -7.13
C PHE A 134 15.58 -0.85 -5.85
N PHE A 135 14.30 -1.09 -5.56
CA PHE A 135 13.66 -0.49 -4.38
C PHE A 135 14.05 -1.18 -3.07
N GLU A 136 14.16 -2.50 -3.06
CA GLU A 136 14.45 -3.23 -1.83
C GLU A 136 15.84 -2.92 -1.27
N ALA A 137 16.84 -2.73 -2.13
CA ALA A 137 18.19 -2.41 -1.67
C ALA A 137 18.22 -1.07 -0.89
N ASP A 138 17.50 -0.07 -1.38
CA ASP A 138 17.41 1.23 -0.72
C ASP A 138 16.59 1.16 0.57
N ASP A 139 15.47 0.45 0.55
CA ASP A 139 14.59 0.29 1.71
C ASP A 139 15.29 -0.47 2.84
N LEU A 140 16.01 -1.54 2.54
CA LEU A 140 16.75 -2.32 3.54
C LEU A 140 17.86 -1.48 4.20
N GLU A 141 18.58 -0.66 3.43
CA GLU A 141 19.59 0.23 4.02
C GLU A 141 18.94 1.31 4.88
N ASN A 142 17.79 1.84 4.49
CA ASN A 142 17.05 2.79 5.30
C ASN A 142 16.59 2.17 6.61
N PHE A 143 16.04 0.96 6.62
CA PHE A 143 15.62 0.26 7.84
C PHE A 143 16.81 0.01 8.78
N ARG A 144 17.96 -0.43 8.22
CA ARG A 144 19.18 -0.61 9.00
C ARG A 144 19.67 0.67 9.65
N ARG A 145 19.59 1.80 8.94
CA ARG A 145 19.98 3.12 9.47
C ARG A 145 19.02 3.63 10.54
N ILE A 146 17.72 3.39 10.35
CA ILE A 146 16.70 3.73 11.35
C ILE A 146 16.95 2.96 12.64
N ASP A 147 17.16 1.64 12.56
CA ASP A 147 17.46 0.80 13.73
C ASP A 147 18.72 1.28 14.45
N ALA A 148 19.80 1.56 13.73
CA ALA A 148 21.01 2.11 14.30
C ALA A 148 20.79 3.50 14.94
N GLY A 149 19.94 4.33 14.36
CA GLY A 149 19.59 5.64 14.87
C GLY A 149 18.78 5.60 16.16
N VAL A 150 17.76 4.77 16.23
CA VAL A 150 16.91 4.62 17.43
C VAL A 150 17.61 3.86 18.55
N SER A 151 18.61 3.03 18.23
CA SER A 151 19.44 2.35 19.21
C SER A 151 20.53 3.27 19.81
N GLY A 152 20.70 4.49 19.32
CA GLY A 152 21.65 5.46 19.84
C GLY A 152 21.18 6.12 21.14
N LEU A 153 22.13 6.65 21.92
CA LEU A 153 21.85 7.31 23.22
C LEU A 153 20.83 8.46 23.14
N GLN A 154 20.65 9.09 21.98
CA GLN A 154 19.68 10.17 21.77
C GLN A 154 18.31 9.63 21.29
N GLY A 155 18.20 8.37 20.93
CA GLY A 155 16.96 7.76 20.45
C GLY A 155 15.87 7.73 21.52
N ASP A 156 16.23 7.48 22.76
CA ASP A 156 15.30 7.39 23.89
C ASP A 156 14.62 8.73 24.24
N ASP A 157 15.29 9.85 23.95
CA ASP A 157 14.81 11.19 24.29
C ASP A 157 14.12 11.90 23.09
N ALA A 158 14.15 11.33 21.91
CA ALA A 158 13.58 11.94 20.71
C ALA A 158 12.12 11.50 20.49
N PRO A 159 11.11 12.36 20.73
CA PRO A 159 9.73 12.01 20.46
C PRO A 159 9.50 11.89 18.96
N PHE A 160 8.84 10.80 18.55
CA PHE A 160 8.33 10.68 17.19
C PHE A 160 7.06 11.53 17.04
N ASN A 161 7.02 12.34 15.99
CA ASN A 161 5.86 13.16 15.66
C ASN A 161 5.13 12.56 14.46
N TYR A 162 3.86 12.20 14.64
CA TYR A 162 2.96 11.68 13.61
C TYR A 162 1.81 12.66 13.35
N ASP A 163 2.09 13.97 13.32
CA ASP A 163 1.07 15.01 13.23
C ASP A 163 0.75 15.44 11.79
N LEU A 164 1.47 14.93 10.80
CA LEU A 164 1.24 15.30 9.41
C LEU A 164 -0.20 14.97 8.99
N GLY A 165 -0.92 16.02 8.60
CA GLY A 165 -2.33 15.92 8.20
C GLY A 165 -3.34 15.96 9.36
N ILE A 166 -2.94 16.16 10.62
CA ILE A 166 -3.88 16.49 11.70
C ILE A 166 -4.55 17.82 11.36
N GLY A 167 -5.87 17.85 11.35
CA GLY A 167 -6.66 19.04 10.98
C GLY A 167 -6.93 19.19 9.48
N ALA A 168 -6.20 18.50 8.62
CA ALA A 168 -6.53 18.44 7.20
C ALA A 168 -7.65 17.43 6.88
N GLN A 169 -7.99 16.57 7.82
CA GLN A 169 -9.12 15.63 7.74
C GLN A 169 -10.46 16.35 7.99
N GLN A 170 -10.61 17.53 7.39
CA GLN A 170 -11.83 18.32 7.54
C GLN A 170 -12.85 17.90 6.48
N GLY A 171 -13.95 17.40 6.96
CA GLY A 171 -15.10 17.02 6.16
C GLY A 171 -15.50 15.56 6.37
N PRO A 172 -16.74 15.22 6.03
CA PRO A 172 -17.15 13.84 6.05
C PRO A 172 -16.29 13.07 5.06
N PRO A 173 -15.93 11.82 5.39
CA PRO A 173 -15.33 10.93 4.42
C PRO A 173 -16.22 10.89 3.15
N ALA A 174 -15.60 10.64 2.01
CA ALA A 174 -16.39 10.39 0.81
C ALA A 174 -17.37 9.24 1.07
N PRO A 175 -18.53 9.21 0.41
CA PRO A 175 -19.40 8.04 0.47
C PRO A 175 -18.59 6.78 0.13
N TRP A 176 -18.62 5.81 1.01
CA TRP A 176 -17.82 4.61 0.94
C TRP A 176 -18.57 3.44 1.54
N ASP A 177 -18.75 2.39 0.78
CA ASP A 177 -19.42 1.15 1.18
C ASP A 177 -18.45 0.00 1.54
N GLY A 178 -17.14 0.28 1.49
CA GLY A 178 -16.10 -0.65 1.90
C GLY A 178 -15.81 -0.58 3.41
N PRO A 179 -14.86 -1.39 3.88
CA PRO A 179 -14.47 -1.40 5.28
C PRO A 179 -13.76 -0.11 5.69
N GLY A 180 -13.97 0.31 6.94
CA GLY A 180 -13.28 1.45 7.53
C GLY A 180 -13.79 2.82 7.10
N THR A 181 -12.96 3.82 7.27
CA THR A 181 -13.24 5.22 6.92
C THR A 181 -12.27 5.67 5.85
N ILE A 182 -12.78 6.43 4.86
CA ILE A 182 -11.99 6.93 3.74
C ILE A 182 -11.86 8.46 3.79
N TRP A 183 -10.67 8.97 3.51
CA TRP A 183 -10.38 10.39 3.34
C TRP A 183 -9.74 10.65 2.00
N ARG A 184 -10.15 11.74 1.36
CA ARG A 184 -9.52 12.24 0.14
C ARG A 184 -8.27 13.05 0.49
N GLN A 185 -7.23 12.34 0.90
CA GLN A 185 -5.93 12.94 1.16
C GLN A 185 -4.83 11.93 0.95
N ASP A 186 -3.82 12.35 0.24
CA ASP A 186 -2.55 11.66 0.08
C ASP A 186 -1.49 12.30 0.98
N PHE A 187 -0.42 11.59 1.29
CA PHE A 187 0.72 12.08 2.06
C PHE A 187 0.38 12.64 3.45
N THR A 188 -0.47 11.94 4.20
CA THR A 188 -0.70 12.19 5.62
C THR A 188 -0.23 11.00 6.45
N GLU A 189 -0.11 11.17 7.76
CA GLU A 189 0.23 10.09 8.69
C GLU A 189 -1.00 9.44 9.34
N TYR A 190 -2.15 9.57 8.72
CA TYR A 190 -3.39 9.00 9.25
C TYR A 190 -3.32 7.48 9.44
N ASN A 191 -2.82 6.76 8.42
CA ASN A 191 -2.70 5.31 8.47
C ASN A 191 -1.69 4.87 9.54
N GLN A 192 -0.57 5.59 9.67
CA GLN A 192 0.45 5.34 10.69
C GLN A 192 -0.12 5.53 12.11
N ARG A 193 -0.84 6.63 12.34
CA ARG A 193 -1.51 6.87 13.63
C ARG A 193 -2.54 5.78 13.96
N ASN A 194 -3.30 5.32 12.97
CA ASN A 194 -4.26 4.24 13.13
C ASN A 194 -3.57 2.93 13.53
N PHE A 195 -2.50 2.57 12.84
CA PHE A 195 -1.70 1.38 13.14
C PHE A 195 -1.12 1.44 14.56
N ILE A 196 -0.48 2.55 14.93
CA ILE A 196 0.15 2.73 16.24
C ILE A 196 -0.88 2.67 17.36
N ARG A 197 -2.05 3.30 17.21
CA ARG A 197 -3.15 3.20 18.19
C ARG A 197 -3.55 1.75 18.43
N ARG A 198 -3.80 0.99 17.37
CA ARG A 198 -4.16 -0.43 17.49
C ARG A 198 -3.04 -1.25 18.13
N TYR A 199 -1.78 -0.97 17.77
CA TYR A 199 -0.62 -1.61 18.39
C TYR A 199 -0.57 -1.35 19.90
N LEU A 200 -0.71 -0.10 20.33
CA LEU A 200 -0.72 0.26 21.74
C LEU A 200 -1.89 -0.36 22.50
N ASP A 201 -3.05 -0.45 21.88
CA ASP A 201 -4.21 -1.10 22.47
C ASP A 201 -4.00 -2.61 22.65
N ALA A 202 -3.41 -3.27 21.65
CA ALA A 202 -3.06 -4.69 21.75
C ALA A 202 -2.03 -4.95 22.86
N MET A 203 -1.01 -4.09 22.98
CA MET A 203 -0.01 -4.19 24.03
C MET A 203 -0.60 -4.01 25.43
N LYS A 204 -1.55 -3.07 25.59
CA LYS A 204 -2.22 -2.82 26.89
C LYS A 204 -3.18 -3.94 27.28
N SER A 205 -3.86 -4.55 26.31
CA SER A 205 -4.82 -5.64 26.57
C SER A 205 -4.14 -6.97 26.87
N GLY A 206 -2.82 -7.07 26.69
CA GLY A 206 -2.09 -8.32 26.85
C GLY A 206 -2.46 -9.37 25.80
N GLU A 207 -3.01 -8.96 24.67
CA GLU A 207 -3.26 -9.83 23.52
C GLU A 207 -1.93 -10.36 23.01
N GLN A 208 -1.52 -11.53 23.50
CA GLN A 208 -0.45 -12.31 22.90
C GLN A 208 -1.04 -12.96 21.64
N GLN A 209 -0.42 -12.69 20.53
CA GLN A 209 -0.71 -13.38 19.27
C GLN A 209 0.01 -14.72 19.23
#